data_08c046e8d3eba9610c76c7f47fd5aa50
#
_entry.id   08c046e8d3eba9610c76c7f47fd5aa50
#
_cell.length_a   1.000
_cell.length_b   1.000
_cell.length_c   1.000
_cell.angle_alpha   90.00
_cell.angle_beta   90.00
_cell.angle_gamma   90.00
#
_symmetry.space_group_name_H-M   'P 1'
#
loop_
_entity.id
_entity.type
_entity.pdbx_description
1 polymer ?
#
loop_
_entity_poly.entity_id
_entity_poly.type
_entity_poly.pdbx_seq_one_letter_code
_entity_poly.pdbx_strand_id
1 'polypeptide(L)'
;MLPMPPSLLRWMRGAASSRVVTTAAAAPAIYELYRERRLPLVRLAVLMVDDLPTAEDIVQDVFTRLYRRHGTSLDAVDDPNAYLVSAVMNAARSALRRRRIARAYLPPRPVPAPAAEDEALLGTGDHEVIQALGRLTARQRQVIVLRYWSGLSQQEIAATLGISAGTVKSTAHRALTLLRTRLEER
;
A
#
# COMPACT_ATOMS: atom_id res chain seq x y z
N MET A 1 -19.81 11.17 -8.08
CA MET A 1 -18.57 10.57 -7.54
C MET A 1 -17.96 11.62 -6.63
N LEU A 2 -17.87 11.37 -5.32
CA LEU A 2 -17.35 12.35 -4.36
C LEU A 2 -15.87 12.61 -4.65
N PRO A 3 -15.41 13.88 -4.65
CA PRO A 3 -14.00 14.20 -4.78
C PRO A 3 -13.22 13.72 -3.55
N MET A 4 -11.98 13.36 -3.78
CA MET A 4 -11.06 12.87 -2.74
C MET A 4 -10.55 14.02 -1.89
N PRO A 5 -10.42 13.86 -0.55
CA PRO A 5 -9.89 14.92 0.31
C PRO A 5 -8.46 15.32 -0.09
N PRO A 6 -8.13 16.62 -0.07
CA PRO A 6 -6.83 17.14 -0.52
C PRO A 6 -5.63 16.57 0.25
N SER A 7 -5.80 16.28 1.54
CA SER A 7 -4.79 15.67 2.41
C SER A 7 -4.39 14.27 1.93
N LEU A 8 -5.36 13.47 1.50
CA LEU A 8 -5.13 12.14 0.97
C LEU A 8 -4.42 12.18 -0.39
N LEU A 9 -4.82 13.14 -1.25
CA LEU A 9 -4.15 13.37 -2.54
C LEU A 9 -2.70 13.82 -2.37
N ARG A 10 -2.42 14.68 -1.38
CA ARG A 10 -1.06 15.15 -1.07
C ARG A 10 -0.19 14.02 -0.55
N TRP A 11 -0.70 13.20 0.37
CA TRP A 11 -0.01 12.04 0.90
C TRP A 11 0.35 11.04 -0.19
N MET A 12 -0.59 10.72 -1.07
CA MET A 12 -0.36 9.80 -2.19
C MET A 12 0.71 10.29 -3.15
N ARG A 13 0.79 11.60 -3.43
CA ARG A 13 1.84 12.21 -4.26
C ARG A 13 3.18 12.30 -3.52
N GLY A 14 3.18 12.60 -2.23
CA GLY A 14 4.39 12.72 -1.41
C GLY A 14 5.12 11.40 -1.23
N ALA A 15 4.40 10.29 -1.15
CA ALA A 15 5.00 8.95 -1.06
C ALA A 15 5.74 8.53 -2.36
N ALA A 16 5.42 9.16 -3.49
CA ALA A 16 6.10 8.94 -4.77
C ALA A 16 7.30 9.88 -5.01
N SER A 17 7.42 11.00 -4.26
CA SER A 17 8.35 12.08 -4.59
C SER A 17 9.24 12.47 -3.41
N SER A 18 10.24 11.66 -3.09
CA SER A 18 11.33 12.07 -2.20
C SER A 18 12.67 11.92 -2.93
N ARG A 19 13.30 13.05 -3.26
CA ARG A 19 14.65 13.06 -3.85
C ARG A 19 15.66 12.68 -2.78
N VAL A 20 16.46 11.67 -3.06
CA VAL A 20 17.63 11.31 -2.27
C VAL A 20 18.76 12.27 -2.62
N VAL A 21 19.24 13.03 -1.64
CA VAL A 21 20.49 13.81 -1.75
C VAL A 21 21.62 12.93 -1.24
N THR A 22 22.57 12.60 -2.10
CA THR A 22 23.71 11.75 -1.80
C THR A 22 24.88 12.58 -1.35
N THR A 23 25.45 12.31 -0.18
CA THR A 23 26.83 12.71 0.16
C THR A 23 27.52 11.71 1.07
N ALA A 24 28.76 11.36 0.72
CA ALA A 24 29.84 10.70 1.45
C ALA A 24 29.82 9.17 1.60
N ALA A 25 30.96 8.55 1.19
CA ALA A 25 31.43 7.17 1.35
C ALA A 25 30.31 6.11 1.35
N ALA A 26 29.78 5.87 0.18
CA ALA A 26 28.44 5.38 0.04
C ALA A 26 28.34 3.87 0.28
N ALA A 27 27.55 3.49 1.26
CA ALA A 27 26.86 2.21 1.24
C ALA A 27 26.18 2.02 -0.14
N PRO A 28 26.08 0.79 -0.67
CA PRO A 28 25.45 0.56 -1.96
C PRO A 28 24.09 1.25 -2.04
N ALA A 29 23.77 1.93 -3.15
CA ALA A 29 22.55 2.75 -3.30
C ALA A 29 21.28 1.98 -2.93
N ILE A 30 21.24 0.68 -3.24
CA ILE A 30 20.12 -0.19 -2.85
C ILE A 30 20.00 -0.38 -1.33
N TYR A 31 21.12 -0.37 -0.58
CA TYR A 31 21.09 -0.51 0.88
C TYR A 31 20.48 0.74 1.54
N GLU A 32 20.91 1.93 1.11
CA GLU A 32 20.33 3.19 1.60
C GLU A 32 18.85 3.28 1.25
N LEU A 33 18.48 2.92 0.03
CA LEU A 33 17.09 2.85 -0.40
C LEU A 33 16.26 1.87 0.45
N TYR A 34 16.83 0.70 0.79
CA TYR A 34 16.18 -0.27 1.69
C TYR A 34 15.97 0.31 3.07
N ARG A 35 16.99 0.91 3.65
CA ARG A 35 16.95 1.50 4.99
C ARG A 35 15.90 2.60 5.12
N GLU A 36 15.80 3.46 4.10
CA GLU A 36 14.86 4.57 4.07
C GLU A 36 13.42 4.14 3.74
N ARG A 37 13.26 3.16 2.85
CA ARG A 37 11.96 2.84 2.25
C ARG A 37 11.29 1.59 2.79
N ARG A 38 12.01 0.71 3.50
CA ARG A 38 11.41 -0.53 4.02
C ARG A 38 10.16 -0.26 4.84
N LEU A 39 10.25 0.58 5.86
CA LEU A 39 9.11 0.84 6.76
C LEU A 39 7.92 1.50 6.05
N PRO A 40 8.08 2.59 5.28
CA PRO A 40 6.98 3.16 4.50
C PRO A 40 6.32 2.15 3.56
N LEU A 41 7.09 1.27 2.91
CA LEU A 41 6.55 0.26 2.00
C LEU A 41 5.84 -0.88 2.74
N VAL A 42 6.33 -1.30 3.91
CA VAL A 42 5.63 -2.28 4.77
C VAL A 42 4.28 -1.70 5.22
N ARG A 43 4.23 -0.45 5.66
CA ARG A 43 2.97 0.25 6.01
C ARG A 43 1.99 0.24 4.85
N LEU A 44 2.47 0.58 3.65
CA LEU A 44 1.65 0.55 2.44
C LEU A 44 1.11 -0.86 2.16
N ALA A 45 1.97 -1.88 2.28
CA ALA A 45 1.58 -3.26 2.06
C ALA A 45 0.55 -3.76 3.10
N VAL A 46 0.72 -3.43 4.40
CA VAL A 46 -0.24 -3.76 5.46
C VAL A 46 -1.62 -3.20 5.16
N LEU A 47 -1.71 -1.97 4.63
CA LEU A 47 -3.01 -1.39 4.23
C LEU A 47 -3.74 -2.24 3.18
N MET A 48 -3.00 -3.05 2.42
CA MET A 48 -3.56 -3.91 1.38
C MET A 48 -3.86 -5.32 1.87
N VAL A 49 -2.88 -5.98 2.51
CA VAL A 49 -2.98 -7.42 2.82
C VAL A 49 -3.53 -7.70 4.20
N ASP A 50 -3.58 -6.68 5.06
CA ASP A 50 -4.17 -6.73 6.40
C ASP A 50 -3.48 -7.71 7.37
N ASP A 51 -2.19 -7.98 7.11
CA ASP A 51 -1.32 -8.68 8.05
C ASP A 51 0.15 -8.30 7.82
N LEU A 52 0.88 -8.11 8.93
CA LEU A 52 2.27 -7.64 8.93
C LEU A 52 3.25 -8.66 8.32
N PRO A 53 3.22 -9.96 8.67
CA PRO A 53 4.15 -10.93 8.09
C PRO A 53 4.08 -10.98 6.56
N THR A 54 2.88 -11.02 5.98
CA THR A 54 2.72 -10.99 4.51
C THR A 54 3.22 -9.68 3.91
N ALA A 55 3.02 -8.55 4.60
CA ALA A 55 3.49 -7.26 4.13
C ALA A 55 5.02 -7.18 4.12
N GLU A 56 5.68 -7.67 5.16
CA GLU A 56 7.14 -7.75 5.23
C GLU A 56 7.72 -8.67 4.15
N ASP A 57 7.14 -9.84 3.95
CA ASP A 57 7.53 -10.78 2.90
C ASP A 57 7.42 -10.13 1.50
N ILE A 58 6.33 -9.41 1.25
CA ILE A 58 6.13 -8.68 -0.02
C ILE A 58 7.24 -7.68 -0.25
N VAL A 59 7.56 -6.86 0.76
CA VAL A 59 8.58 -5.82 0.64
C VAL A 59 9.96 -6.44 0.46
N GLN A 60 10.29 -7.47 1.22
CA GLN A 60 11.56 -8.20 1.10
C GLN A 60 11.72 -8.82 -0.29
N ASP A 61 10.68 -9.46 -0.81
CA ASP A 61 10.66 -10.04 -2.16
C ASP A 61 10.85 -8.98 -3.25
N VAL A 62 10.27 -7.79 -3.09
CA VAL A 62 10.42 -6.69 -4.04
C VAL A 62 11.86 -6.19 -4.06
N PHE A 63 12.47 -5.97 -2.91
CA PHE A 63 13.88 -5.56 -2.83
C PHE A 63 14.83 -6.65 -3.34
N THR A 64 14.56 -7.92 -3.06
CA THR A 64 15.35 -9.05 -3.58
C THR A 64 15.30 -9.09 -5.11
N ARG A 65 14.13 -8.85 -5.71
CA ARG A 65 13.98 -8.79 -7.18
C ARG A 65 14.70 -7.58 -7.77
N LEU A 66 14.61 -6.42 -7.13
CA LEU A 66 15.32 -5.22 -7.54
C LEU A 66 16.82 -5.46 -7.55
N TYR A 67 17.36 -6.01 -6.46
CA TYR A 67 18.77 -6.36 -6.34
C TYR A 67 19.23 -7.37 -7.39
N ARG A 68 18.47 -8.45 -7.60
CA ARG A 68 18.79 -9.47 -8.61
C ARG A 68 18.81 -8.91 -10.03
N ARG A 69 17.99 -7.91 -10.32
CA ARG A 69 17.88 -7.32 -11.65
C ARG A 69 18.91 -6.22 -11.91
N HIS A 70 19.24 -5.41 -10.92
CA HIS A 70 20.04 -4.19 -11.08
C HIS A 70 21.34 -4.20 -10.25
N GLY A 71 21.56 -5.21 -9.41
CA GLY A 71 22.73 -5.28 -8.52
C GLY A 71 22.66 -4.23 -7.43
N THR A 72 23.82 -3.70 -7.07
CA THR A 72 23.98 -2.69 -6.02
C THR A 72 23.81 -1.25 -6.52
N SER A 73 23.98 -1.02 -7.83
CA SER A 73 23.73 0.26 -8.49
C SER A 73 22.30 0.32 -9.00
N LEU A 74 21.68 1.47 -8.85
CA LEU A 74 20.32 1.75 -9.33
C LEU A 74 20.31 2.70 -10.53
N ASP A 75 21.46 2.89 -11.19
CA ASP A 75 21.65 3.86 -12.27
C ASP A 75 20.75 3.59 -13.49
N ALA A 76 20.33 2.33 -13.66
CA ALA A 76 19.41 1.93 -14.72
C ALA A 76 17.92 2.09 -14.37
N VAL A 77 17.61 2.64 -13.20
CA VAL A 77 16.23 2.84 -12.73
C VAL A 77 15.96 4.33 -12.60
N ASP A 78 15.16 4.90 -13.50
CA ASP A 78 14.86 6.34 -13.55
C ASP A 78 14.28 6.87 -12.23
N ASP A 79 13.32 6.17 -11.64
CA ASP A 79 12.75 6.47 -10.33
C ASP A 79 12.61 5.20 -9.48
N PRO A 80 13.63 4.88 -8.65
CA PRO A 80 13.60 3.72 -7.77
C PRO A 80 12.43 3.73 -6.78
N ASN A 81 11.97 4.90 -6.33
CA ASN A 81 10.85 5.02 -5.40
C ASN A 81 9.53 4.65 -6.06
N ALA A 82 9.25 5.23 -7.23
CA ALA A 82 8.04 4.90 -8.00
C ALA A 82 8.04 3.41 -8.40
N TYR A 83 9.21 2.87 -8.78
CA TYR A 83 9.36 1.45 -9.06
C TYR A 83 8.98 0.58 -7.86
N LEU A 84 9.54 0.87 -6.67
CA LEU A 84 9.28 0.10 -5.44
C LEU A 84 7.79 0.16 -5.04
N VAL A 85 7.19 1.35 -5.04
CA VAL A 85 5.76 1.52 -4.74
C VAL A 85 4.92 0.68 -5.69
N SER A 86 5.16 0.78 -7.00
CA SER A 86 4.43 0.03 -8.01
C SER A 86 4.61 -1.48 -7.85
N ALA A 87 5.84 -1.93 -7.57
CA ALA A 87 6.16 -3.34 -7.37
C ALA A 87 5.49 -3.92 -6.12
N VAL A 88 5.50 -3.19 -4.99
CA VAL A 88 4.83 -3.59 -3.74
C VAL A 88 3.33 -3.66 -3.94
N MET A 89 2.72 -2.66 -4.59
CA MET A 89 1.28 -2.67 -4.87
C MET A 89 0.87 -3.83 -5.78
N ASN A 90 1.67 -4.15 -6.80
CA ASN A 90 1.43 -5.28 -7.68
C ASN A 90 1.57 -6.62 -6.95
N ALA A 91 2.56 -6.76 -6.06
CA ALA A 91 2.75 -7.95 -5.24
C ALA A 91 1.61 -8.13 -4.23
N ALA A 92 1.19 -7.06 -3.55
CA ALA A 92 0.05 -7.07 -2.63
C ALA A 92 -1.26 -7.45 -3.34
N ARG A 93 -1.51 -6.87 -4.53
CA ARG A 93 -2.65 -7.25 -5.37
C ARG A 93 -2.63 -8.73 -5.76
N SER A 94 -1.46 -9.25 -6.10
CA SER A 94 -1.28 -10.67 -6.43
C SER A 94 -1.51 -11.57 -5.21
N ALA A 95 -1.09 -11.15 -4.02
CA ALA A 95 -1.36 -11.85 -2.76
C ALA A 95 -2.86 -11.90 -2.45
N LEU A 96 -3.58 -10.78 -2.61
CA LEU A 96 -5.04 -10.75 -2.46
C LEU A 96 -5.75 -11.69 -3.44
N ARG A 97 -5.30 -11.71 -4.69
CA ARG A 97 -5.87 -12.61 -5.72
C ARG A 97 -5.62 -14.08 -5.35
N ARG A 98 -4.40 -14.44 -4.92
CA ARG A 98 -4.08 -15.81 -4.46
C ARG A 98 -4.94 -16.21 -3.26
N ARG A 99 -5.08 -15.33 -2.25
CA ARG A 99 -5.95 -15.56 -1.09
C ARG A 99 -7.42 -15.76 -1.48
N ARG A 100 -7.91 -15.00 -2.45
CA ARG A 100 -9.25 -15.19 -2.97
C ARG A 100 -9.42 -16.59 -3.58
N ILE A 101 -8.49 -17.04 -4.42
CA ILE A 101 -8.52 -18.36 -5.03
C ILE A 101 -8.45 -19.45 -3.94
N ALA A 102 -7.50 -19.33 -3.01
CA ALA A 102 -7.36 -20.31 -1.93
C ALA A 102 -8.63 -20.41 -1.06
N ARG A 103 -9.32 -19.29 -0.79
CA ARG A 103 -10.60 -19.29 -0.05
C ARG A 103 -11.75 -19.96 -0.81
N ALA A 104 -11.68 -20.06 -2.11
CA ALA A 104 -12.68 -20.79 -2.90
C ALA A 104 -12.55 -22.31 -2.73
N TYR A 105 -11.38 -22.80 -2.28
CA TYR A 105 -11.09 -24.24 -2.10
C TYR A 105 -10.94 -24.66 -0.63
N LEU A 106 -10.87 -23.71 0.32
CA LEU A 106 -10.68 -23.99 1.75
C LEU A 106 -11.78 -23.32 2.57
N PRO A 107 -12.26 -23.97 3.65
CA PRO A 107 -13.23 -23.36 4.56
C PRO A 107 -12.66 -22.06 5.17
N PRO A 108 -13.53 -21.10 5.54
CA PRO A 108 -13.10 -19.80 6.06
C PRO A 108 -12.31 -19.97 7.35
N ARG A 109 -11.04 -19.57 7.32
CA ARG A 109 -10.24 -19.43 8.53
C ARG A 109 -10.52 -18.05 9.14
N PRO A 110 -10.70 -17.91 10.45
CA PRO A 110 -10.84 -16.59 11.08
C PRO A 110 -9.65 -15.72 10.70
N VAL A 111 -9.92 -14.51 10.22
CA VAL A 111 -8.88 -13.51 9.98
C VAL A 111 -8.58 -12.91 11.35
N PRO A 112 -7.33 -12.96 11.85
CA PRO A 112 -6.96 -12.27 13.07
C PRO A 112 -7.27 -10.78 12.93
N ALA A 113 -7.79 -10.15 13.98
CA ALA A 113 -7.88 -8.70 14.03
C ALA A 113 -6.46 -8.09 13.93
N PRO A 114 -6.30 -6.87 13.34
CA PRO A 114 -5.02 -6.18 13.33
C PRO A 114 -4.49 -6.08 14.75
N ALA A 115 -3.25 -6.50 14.98
CA ALA A 115 -2.62 -6.39 16.29
C ALA A 115 -2.33 -4.92 16.59
N ALA A 116 -2.44 -4.51 17.86
CA ALA A 116 -2.11 -3.16 18.31
C ALA A 116 -0.64 -2.75 18.01
N GLU A 117 0.22 -3.72 17.75
CA GLU A 117 1.61 -3.53 17.33
C GLU A 117 1.72 -2.89 15.93
N ASP A 118 0.70 -3.05 15.09
CA ASP A 118 0.64 -2.42 13.74
C ASP A 118 0.50 -0.89 13.84
N GLU A 119 -0.07 -0.36 14.92
CA GLU A 119 -0.16 1.09 15.16
C GLU A 119 1.20 1.74 15.45
N ALA A 120 2.13 1.04 16.09
CA ALA A 120 3.46 1.56 16.41
C ALA A 120 4.36 1.75 15.18
N LEU A 121 4.07 1.06 14.08
CA LEU A 121 4.78 1.19 12.81
C LEU A 121 4.42 2.46 12.03
N LEU A 122 3.40 3.19 12.44
CA LEU A 122 2.89 4.37 11.77
C LEU A 122 3.62 5.64 12.25
N GLY A 123 4.71 6.02 11.60
CA GLY A 123 5.53 7.21 11.95
C GLY A 123 4.90 8.55 11.58
N THR A 124 5.54 9.65 12.02
CA THR A 124 5.01 10.98 12.29
C THR A 124 4.67 11.89 11.09
N GLY A 125 4.95 11.53 9.84
CA GLY A 125 4.78 12.47 8.71
C GLY A 125 3.42 12.43 8.01
N ASP A 126 2.78 11.25 8.00
CA ASP A 126 1.49 11.02 7.32
C ASP A 126 0.49 10.32 8.25
N HIS A 127 0.69 10.50 9.55
CA HIS A 127 -0.01 9.81 10.63
C HIS A 127 -1.53 9.94 10.52
N GLU A 128 -2.04 11.11 10.17
CA GLU A 128 -3.49 11.35 10.08
C GLU A 128 -4.16 10.54 8.96
N VAL A 129 -3.54 10.51 7.79
CA VAL A 129 -4.09 9.77 6.64
C VAL A 129 -4.03 8.27 6.89
N ILE A 130 -2.93 7.79 7.43
CA ILE A 130 -2.74 6.37 7.75
C ILE A 130 -3.68 5.94 8.87
N GLN A 131 -3.86 6.77 9.92
CA GLN A 131 -4.86 6.52 10.96
C GLN A 131 -6.29 6.50 10.39
N ALA A 132 -6.64 7.46 9.54
CA ALA A 132 -7.95 7.50 8.90
C ALA A 132 -8.19 6.26 8.04
N LEU A 133 -7.18 5.82 7.28
CA LEU A 133 -7.23 4.57 6.51
C LEU A 133 -7.30 3.33 7.42
N GLY A 134 -6.58 3.31 8.55
CA GLY A 134 -6.61 2.24 9.52
C GLY A 134 -8.00 2.02 10.15
N ARG A 135 -8.81 3.07 10.28
CA ARG A 135 -10.18 3.01 10.79
C ARG A 135 -11.23 2.51 9.78
N LEU A 136 -10.84 2.38 8.51
CA LEU A 136 -11.67 1.73 7.50
C LEU A 136 -11.65 0.21 7.69
N THR A 137 -12.74 -0.46 7.32
CA THR A 137 -12.68 -1.92 7.19
C THR A 137 -11.63 -2.31 6.14
N ALA A 138 -11.06 -3.51 6.26
CA ALA A 138 -10.07 -4.01 5.30
C ALA A 138 -10.57 -3.87 3.85
N ARG A 139 -11.84 -4.18 3.60
CA ARG A 139 -12.44 -4.06 2.27
C ARG A 139 -12.54 -2.61 1.76
N GLN A 140 -12.92 -1.68 2.62
CA GLN A 140 -12.98 -0.26 2.28
C GLN A 140 -11.59 0.29 1.98
N ARG A 141 -10.60 -0.04 2.80
CA ARG A 141 -9.21 0.34 2.66
C ARG A 141 -8.60 -0.18 1.36
N GLN A 142 -8.78 -1.47 1.07
CA GLN A 142 -8.34 -2.09 -0.18
C GLN A 142 -8.92 -1.38 -1.42
N VAL A 143 -10.22 -1.10 -1.42
CA VAL A 143 -10.87 -0.40 -2.54
C VAL A 143 -10.29 1.00 -2.75
N ILE A 144 -10.08 1.76 -1.68
CA ILE A 144 -9.50 3.11 -1.76
C ILE A 144 -8.05 3.05 -2.27
N VAL A 145 -7.22 2.18 -1.71
CA VAL A 145 -5.81 2.07 -2.11
C VAL A 145 -5.69 1.59 -3.55
N LEU A 146 -6.43 0.59 -3.97
CA LEU A 146 -6.41 0.11 -5.36
C LEU A 146 -6.92 1.16 -6.34
N ARG A 147 -7.94 1.93 -5.98
CA ARG A 147 -8.51 2.95 -6.85
C ARG A 147 -7.59 4.15 -7.03
N TYR A 148 -7.13 4.71 -5.91
CA TYR A 148 -6.49 6.02 -5.91
C TYR A 148 -4.97 5.96 -5.90
N TRP A 149 -4.39 4.87 -5.40
CA TRP A 149 -2.94 4.66 -5.43
C TRP A 149 -2.50 3.89 -6.66
N SER A 150 -3.18 2.78 -6.96
CA SER A 150 -2.83 1.92 -8.10
C SER A 150 -3.54 2.32 -9.40
N GLY A 151 -4.45 3.29 -9.37
CA GLY A 151 -5.17 3.79 -10.54
C GLY A 151 -6.11 2.75 -11.20
N LEU A 152 -6.48 1.68 -10.50
CA LEU A 152 -7.29 0.62 -11.08
C LEU A 152 -8.72 1.09 -11.36
N SER A 153 -9.28 0.60 -12.47
CA SER A 153 -10.70 0.73 -12.79
C SER A 153 -11.58 -0.07 -11.82
N GLN A 154 -12.86 0.24 -11.77
CA GLN A 154 -13.83 -0.52 -10.96
C GLN A 154 -13.87 -2.00 -11.31
N GLN A 155 -13.73 -2.34 -12.59
CA GLN A 155 -13.74 -3.72 -13.06
C GLN A 155 -12.50 -4.48 -12.62
N GLU A 156 -11.31 -3.87 -12.71
CA GLU A 156 -10.06 -4.47 -12.24
C GLU A 156 -10.05 -4.66 -10.73
N ILE A 157 -10.57 -3.69 -9.95
CA ILE A 157 -10.74 -3.83 -8.50
C ILE A 157 -11.71 -4.98 -8.19
N ALA A 158 -12.85 -5.04 -8.88
CA ALA A 158 -13.83 -6.10 -8.72
C ALA A 158 -13.21 -7.49 -8.98
N ALA A 159 -12.46 -7.62 -10.08
CA ALA A 159 -11.73 -8.85 -10.42
C ALA A 159 -10.66 -9.20 -9.37
N THR A 160 -9.92 -8.21 -8.87
CA THR A 160 -8.87 -8.42 -7.86
C THR A 160 -9.44 -8.88 -6.52
N LEU A 161 -10.52 -8.23 -6.06
CA LEU A 161 -11.09 -8.48 -4.74
C LEU A 161 -12.20 -9.55 -4.74
N GLY A 162 -12.66 -9.99 -5.90
CA GLY A 162 -13.73 -10.99 -6.03
C GLY A 162 -15.11 -10.47 -5.59
N ILE A 163 -15.43 -9.24 -5.96
CA ILE A 163 -16.72 -8.59 -5.68
C ILE A 163 -17.29 -7.98 -6.98
N SER A 164 -18.56 -7.57 -6.97
CA SER A 164 -19.14 -6.91 -8.13
C SER A 164 -18.64 -5.47 -8.29
N ALA A 165 -18.64 -4.93 -9.51
CA ALA A 165 -18.30 -3.54 -9.78
C ALA A 165 -19.25 -2.56 -9.04
N GLY A 166 -20.52 -2.93 -8.88
CA GLY A 166 -21.48 -2.18 -8.06
C GLY A 166 -21.07 -2.12 -6.59
N THR A 167 -20.56 -3.24 -6.04
CA THR A 167 -20.02 -3.29 -4.67
C THR A 167 -18.77 -2.42 -4.53
N VAL A 168 -17.88 -2.40 -5.53
CA VAL A 168 -16.71 -1.50 -5.54
C VAL A 168 -17.17 -0.05 -5.46
N LYS A 169 -18.14 0.37 -6.29
CA LYS A 169 -18.68 1.73 -6.32
C LYS A 169 -19.26 2.14 -4.97
N SER A 170 -20.14 1.31 -4.39
CA SER A 170 -20.79 1.61 -3.10
C SER A 170 -19.80 1.60 -1.94
N THR A 171 -18.81 0.69 -1.95
CA THR A 171 -17.75 0.62 -0.93
C THR A 171 -16.83 1.84 -1.01
N ALA A 172 -16.41 2.25 -2.21
CA ALA A 172 -15.61 3.46 -2.41
C ALA A 172 -16.35 4.71 -1.91
N HIS A 173 -17.63 4.84 -2.23
CA HIS A 173 -18.45 5.96 -1.79
C HIS A 173 -18.50 6.06 -0.25
N ARG A 174 -18.85 4.96 0.42
CA ARG A 174 -18.90 4.89 1.89
C ARG A 174 -17.55 5.18 2.55
N ALA A 175 -16.48 4.62 1.98
CA ALA A 175 -15.13 4.84 2.50
C ALA A 175 -14.70 6.31 2.36
N LEU A 176 -14.97 6.95 1.23
CA LEU A 176 -14.65 8.37 1.02
C LEU A 176 -15.46 9.29 1.94
N THR A 177 -16.73 8.98 2.18
CA THR A 177 -17.55 9.73 3.15
C THR A 177 -16.93 9.66 4.53
N LEU A 178 -16.58 8.45 5.01
CA LEU A 178 -15.94 8.27 6.31
C LEU A 178 -14.58 9.00 6.40
N LEU A 179 -13.75 8.92 5.37
CA LEU A 179 -12.47 9.61 5.32
C LEU A 179 -12.65 11.14 5.35
N ARG A 180 -13.62 11.67 4.62
CA ARG A 180 -13.90 13.10 4.60
C ARG A 180 -14.32 13.59 5.99
N THR A 181 -15.34 12.99 6.60
CA THR A 181 -15.79 13.33 7.94
C THR A 181 -14.62 13.36 8.94
N ARG A 182 -13.76 12.35 8.89
CA ARG A 182 -12.62 12.22 9.81
C ARG A 182 -11.48 13.21 9.58
N LEU A 183 -11.29 13.68 8.36
CA LEU A 183 -10.24 14.65 8.00
C LEU A 183 -10.73 16.10 8.07
N GLU A 184 -12.06 16.33 8.13
CA GLU A 184 -12.67 17.65 8.27
C GLU A 184 -13.03 17.98 9.72
N GLU A 185 -13.21 16.99 10.61
CA GLU A 185 -13.54 17.16 12.03
C GLU A 185 -12.35 17.64 12.90
N ARG A 186 -11.23 18.05 12.29
CA ARG A 186 -10.03 18.59 12.93
C ARG A 186 -9.58 19.90 12.31
#